data_d82d6f7ff132a5db9e3d73e6ffb83d0d
#
_entry.id   d82d6f7ff132a5db9e3d73e6ffb83d0d
#
_cell.length_a   1.000
_cell.length_b   1.000
_cell.length_c   1.000
_cell.angle_alpha   90.00
_cell.angle_beta   90.00
_cell.angle_gamma   90.00
#
_symmetry.space_group_name_H-M   'P 1'
#
loop_
_entity.id
_entity.type
_entity.pdbx_description
1 polymer ?
#
loop_
_entity_poly.entity_id
_entity_poly.type
_entity_poly.pdbx_seq_one_letter_code
_entity_poly.pdbx_strand_id
1 'polypeptide(L)'
;MVLMAVSCFATDYKGDLTVTVQPLIGKPDTKETEGSVISVNKQDDGKYTITLKDFKYGLLNLGDIELNDVDAKTENGVTTLTAEQKGKKILIYTVDIILNGKESNGKFKADIEISKVTGFKNISATFDGTEYNPTGISNLPVNNDNKKEEIFNLQGQRISEAKSGQVVIVKKGGKAVKVVK
;
A
#
# COMPACT_ATOMS: atom_id res chain seq x y z
N MET A 1 -21.54 6.32 27.66
CA MET A 1 -20.52 6.90 26.76
C MET A 1 -19.72 5.72 26.22
N VAL A 2 -20.03 5.27 24.99
CA VAL A 2 -19.34 4.15 24.35
C VAL A 2 -18.12 4.73 23.65
N LEU A 3 -16.93 4.42 24.15
CA LEU A 3 -15.68 4.71 23.44
C LEU A 3 -15.62 3.77 22.23
N MET A 4 -15.99 4.25 21.06
CA MET A 4 -15.65 3.56 19.82
C MET A 4 -14.16 3.78 19.57
N ALA A 5 -13.36 2.74 19.73
CA ALA A 5 -11.99 2.74 19.24
C ALA A 5 -12.05 2.81 17.71
N VAL A 6 -11.78 3.97 17.17
CA VAL A 6 -11.60 4.13 15.71
C VAL A 6 -10.23 3.56 15.39
N SER A 7 -10.20 2.42 14.76
CA SER A 7 -8.95 1.84 14.27
C SER A 7 -8.57 2.56 12.98
N CYS A 8 -7.49 3.33 13.04
CA CYS A 8 -6.83 3.93 11.89
C CYS A 8 -6.22 2.80 11.07
N PHE A 9 -6.80 2.46 9.92
CA PHE A 9 -6.28 1.42 9.06
C PHE A 9 -5.45 2.06 7.96
N ALA A 10 -4.14 1.82 8.01
CA ALA A 10 -3.27 2.08 6.88
C ALA A 10 -3.34 0.88 5.92
N THR A 11 -3.60 1.13 4.67
CA THR A 11 -3.51 0.14 3.60
C THR A 11 -2.28 0.44 2.76
N ASP A 12 -1.36 -0.51 2.68
CA ASP A 12 -0.20 -0.42 1.79
C ASP A 12 -0.56 -1.02 0.43
N TYR A 13 -0.17 -0.34 -0.63
CA TYR A 13 -0.28 -0.81 -2.01
C TYR A 13 1.12 -0.97 -2.57
N LYS A 14 1.40 -2.12 -3.18
CA LYS A 14 2.68 -2.41 -3.84
C LYS A 14 2.45 -2.56 -5.33
N GLY A 15 3.28 -1.88 -6.14
CA GLY A 15 3.11 -1.89 -7.58
C GLY A 15 4.23 -1.18 -8.31
N ASP A 16 3.95 -0.82 -9.55
CA ASP A 16 4.88 -0.18 -10.45
C ASP A 16 4.73 1.34 -10.38
N LEU A 17 5.85 2.02 -10.23
CA LEU A 17 5.96 3.47 -10.20
C LEU A 17 6.74 3.92 -11.44
N THR A 18 6.06 4.60 -12.35
CA THR A 18 6.69 5.22 -13.52
C THR A 18 6.91 6.70 -13.23
N VAL A 19 8.16 7.15 -13.25
CA VAL A 19 8.53 8.54 -12.98
C VAL A 19 9.10 9.17 -14.25
N THR A 20 8.54 10.29 -14.66
CA THR A 20 9.06 11.12 -15.76
C THR A 20 9.54 12.44 -15.22
N VAL A 21 10.80 12.75 -15.46
CA VAL A 21 11.44 14.00 -15.04
C VAL A 21 11.68 14.87 -16.27
N GLN A 22 11.14 16.08 -16.22
CA GLN A 22 11.39 17.10 -17.23
C GLN A 22 12.45 18.08 -16.73
N PRO A 23 13.71 17.99 -17.20
CA PRO A 23 14.73 18.97 -16.82
C PRO A 23 14.45 20.35 -17.41
N LEU A 24 15.07 21.39 -16.86
CA LEU A 24 14.99 22.75 -17.41
C LEU A 24 15.56 22.81 -18.83
N ILE A 25 16.62 22.04 -19.09
CA ILE A 25 17.29 21.93 -20.40
C ILE A 25 17.43 20.44 -20.71
N GLY A 26 17.01 20.03 -21.90
CA GLY A 26 17.11 18.64 -22.35
C GLY A 26 15.76 17.99 -22.57
N LYS A 27 15.79 16.68 -22.84
CA LYS A 27 14.60 15.86 -23.07
C LYS A 27 14.09 15.27 -21.75
N PRO A 28 12.80 14.97 -21.66
CA PRO A 28 12.27 14.19 -20.55
C PRO A 28 12.99 12.83 -20.46
N ASP A 29 13.19 12.38 -19.23
CA ASP A 29 13.70 11.04 -18.91
C ASP A 29 12.66 10.30 -18.08
N THR A 30 12.37 9.05 -18.42
CA THR A 30 11.35 8.23 -17.80
C THR A 30 11.99 6.95 -17.26
N LYS A 31 11.67 6.63 -16.01
CA LYS A 31 12.08 5.38 -15.35
C LYS A 31 10.90 4.71 -14.71
N GLU A 32 10.89 3.39 -14.78
CA GLU A 32 9.96 2.52 -14.07
C GLU A 32 10.68 1.83 -12.91
N THR A 33 10.01 1.75 -11.77
CA THR A 33 10.51 1.08 -10.57
C THR A 33 9.42 0.12 -10.08
N GLU A 34 9.72 -1.15 -10.18
CA GLU A 34 8.85 -2.22 -9.68
C GLU A 34 8.88 -2.29 -8.14
N GLY A 35 7.78 -2.71 -7.56
CA GLY A 35 7.68 -2.99 -6.14
C GLY A 35 7.69 -1.75 -5.24
N SER A 36 7.44 -0.58 -5.80
CA SER A 36 7.22 0.65 -5.03
C SER A 36 6.02 0.51 -4.11
N VAL A 37 6.05 1.20 -2.97
CA VAL A 37 4.97 1.13 -1.97
C VAL A 37 4.37 2.51 -1.75
N ILE A 38 3.04 2.59 -1.85
CA ILE A 38 2.25 3.73 -1.39
C ILE A 38 1.37 3.28 -0.22
N SER A 39 1.48 3.99 0.90
CA SER A 39 0.59 3.82 2.05
C SER A 39 -0.56 4.80 1.98
N VAL A 40 -1.78 4.32 2.14
CA VAL A 40 -3.01 5.11 2.20
C VAL A 40 -3.63 4.93 3.58
N ASN A 41 -3.66 5.99 4.37
CA ASN A 41 -4.11 5.96 5.75
C ASN A 41 -5.31 6.90 5.95
N LYS A 42 -6.46 6.34 6.32
CA LYS A 42 -7.66 7.10 6.65
C LYS A 42 -7.55 7.70 8.05
N GLN A 43 -7.79 8.98 8.18
CA GLN A 43 -7.79 9.72 9.44
C GLN A 43 -9.19 9.74 10.08
N ASP A 44 -9.26 10.07 11.36
CA ASP A 44 -10.53 10.12 12.12
C ASP A 44 -11.47 11.21 11.63
N ASP A 45 -10.95 12.27 11.02
CA ASP A 45 -11.71 13.38 10.44
C ASP A 45 -12.28 13.09 9.04
N GLY A 46 -12.01 11.89 8.51
CA GLY A 46 -12.42 11.46 7.17
C GLY A 46 -11.47 11.85 6.05
N LYS A 47 -10.42 12.61 6.34
CA LYS A 47 -9.31 12.86 5.42
C LYS A 47 -8.39 11.66 5.31
N TYR A 48 -7.45 11.73 4.40
CA TYR A 48 -6.46 10.69 4.23
C TYR A 48 -5.04 11.26 4.28
N THR A 49 -4.10 10.44 4.72
CA THR A 49 -2.67 10.67 4.51
C THR A 49 -2.17 9.65 3.51
N ILE A 50 -1.46 10.12 2.48
CA ILE A 50 -0.85 9.26 1.47
C ILE A 50 0.66 9.43 1.54
N THR A 51 1.39 8.32 1.65
CA THR A 51 2.85 8.31 1.71
C THR A 51 3.42 7.47 0.59
N LEU A 52 4.14 8.11 -0.34
CA LEU A 52 5.00 7.44 -1.31
C LEU A 52 6.35 7.19 -0.64
N LYS A 53 6.68 5.92 -0.39
CA LYS A 53 7.88 5.55 0.36
C LYS A 53 9.12 5.53 -0.52
N ASP A 54 10.23 6.03 0.04
CA ASP A 54 11.59 5.94 -0.50
C ASP A 54 11.72 6.44 -1.96
N PHE A 55 11.10 7.59 -2.27
CA PHE A 55 11.13 8.14 -3.63
C PHE A 55 12.54 8.56 -4.04
N LYS A 56 13.03 7.91 -5.10
CA LYS A 56 14.36 8.17 -5.68
C LYS A 56 14.30 8.22 -7.20
N TYR A 57 15.05 9.13 -7.78
CA TYR A 57 15.25 9.22 -9.23
C TYR A 57 16.69 9.62 -9.56
N GLY A 58 17.52 8.67 -9.97
CA GLY A 58 18.94 8.90 -10.19
C GLY A 58 19.63 9.40 -8.91
N LEU A 59 20.19 10.62 -8.97
CA LEU A 59 20.80 11.29 -7.81
C LEU A 59 19.78 12.08 -6.97
N LEU A 60 18.55 12.27 -7.46
CA LEU A 60 17.48 12.91 -6.71
C LEU A 60 16.92 11.91 -5.71
N ASN A 61 17.09 12.17 -4.43
CA ASN A 61 16.50 11.40 -3.35
C ASN A 61 15.61 12.34 -2.53
N LEU A 62 14.30 12.12 -2.56
CA LEU A 62 13.32 12.87 -1.79
C LEU A 62 12.88 12.11 -0.53
N GLY A 63 13.29 10.84 -0.38
CA GLY A 63 12.82 9.99 0.73
C GLY A 63 11.32 9.74 0.68
N ASP A 64 10.69 9.73 1.84
CA ASP A 64 9.24 9.58 1.93
C ASP A 64 8.53 10.90 1.60
N ILE A 65 7.61 10.83 0.64
CA ILE A 65 6.74 11.95 0.27
C ILE A 65 5.37 11.70 0.92
N GLU A 66 5.10 12.44 1.98
CA GLU A 66 3.84 12.33 2.71
C GLU A 66 2.90 13.48 2.33
N LEU A 67 1.67 13.17 1.94
CA LEU A 67 0.59 14.11 1.66
C LEU A 67 -0.49 13.98 2.73
N ASN A 68 -0.68 15.01 3.51
CA ASN A 68 -1.71 15.09 4.54
C ASN A 68 -2.96 15.78 4.00
N ASP A 69 -4.07 15.67 4.73
CA ASP A 69 -5.34 16.32 4.42
C ASP A 69 -5.88 16.02 3.01
N VAL A 70 -5.63 14.81 2.51
CA VAL A 70 -6.10 14.35 1.21
C VAL A 70 -7.61 14.19 1.24
N ASP A 71 -8.32 14.84 0.32
CA ASP A 71 -9.76 14.73 0.15
C ASP A 71 -10.14 13.38 -0.44
N ALA A 72 -11.24 12.79 0.04
CA ALA A 72 -11.76 11.53 -0.44
C ALA A 72 -13.24 11.61 -0.80
N LYS A 73 -13.60 11.04 -1.95
CA LYS A 73 -14.99 10.88 -2.39
C LYS A 73 -15.23 9.48 -2.87
N THR A 74 -16.16 8.77 -2.25
CA THR A 74 -16.51 7.39 -2.64
C THR A 74 -17.82 7.36 -3.37
N GLU A 75 -17.82 6.84 -4.61
CA GLU A 75 -18.99 6.64 -5.46
C GLU A 75 -18.90 5.28 -6.14
N ASN A 76 -19.96 4.50 -6.09
CA ASN A 76 -20.06 3.17 -6.75
C ASN A 76 -18.90 2.22 -6.42
N GLY A 77 -18.40 2.24 -5.19
CA GLY A 77 -17.29 1.39 -4.76
C GLY A 77 -15.90 1.84 -5.24
N VAL A 78 -15.80 3.04 -5.81
CA VAL A 78 -14.54 3.69 -6.18
C VAL A 78 -14.32 4.88 -5.25
N THR A 79 -13.18 4.91 -4.56
CA THR A 79 -12.75 6.06 -3.76
C THR A 79 -11.76 6.88 -4.57
N THR A 80 -12.14 8.12 -4.88
CA THR A 80 -11.25 9.11 -5.50
C THR A 80 -10.57 9.92 -4.40
N LEU A 81 -9.24 10.03 -4.48
CA LEU A 81 -8.38 10.72 -3.52
C LEU A 81 -7.70 11.89 -4.23
N THR A 82 -7.84 13.10 -3.71
CA THR A 82 -7.26 14.31 -4.33
C THR A 82 -6.55 15.18 -3.30
N ALA A 83 -5.40 15.70 -3.67
CA ALA A 83 -4.66 16.66 -2.85
C ALA A 83 -3.95 17.68 -3.72
N GLU A 84 -3.87 18.92 -3.25
CA GLU A 84 -3.00 19.97 -3.77
C GLU A 84 -2.27 20.60 -2.59
N GLN A 85 -0.95 20.39 -2.51
CA GLN A 85 -0.11 20.93 -1.46
C GLN A 85 0.94 21.89 -2.04
N LYS A 86 0.86 23.17 -1.69
CA LYS A 86 1.79 24.20 -2.14
C LYS A 86 2.86 24.48 -1.09
N GLY A 87 4.08 24.70 -1.56
CA GLY A 87 5.20 25.10 -0.69
C GLY A 87 5.60 24.02 0.32
N LYS A 88 5.34 22.75 0.01
CA LYS A 88 5.71 21.64 0.90
C LYS A 88 7.24 21.50 0.97
N LYS A 89 7.75 21.42 2.18
CA LYS A 89 9.18 21.16 2.40
C LYS A 89 9.44 19.66 2.41
N ILE A 90 10.31 19.21 1.51
CA ILE A 90 10.80 17.83 1.46
C ILE A 90 12.32 17.91 1.45
N LEU A 91 12.97 17.52 2.54
CA LEU A 91 14.40 17.70 2.75
C LEU A 91 14.82 19.15 2.53
N ILE A 92 15.63 19.41 1.51
CA ILE A 92 16.13 20.75 1.15
C ILE A 92 15.25 21.47 0.10
N TYR A 93 14.23 20.78 -0.44
CA TYR A 93 13.39 21.29 -1.52
C TYR A 93 12.09 21.88 -0.97
N THR A 94 11.61 22.94 -1.63
CA THR A 94 10.25 23.45 -1.43
C THR A 94 9.51 23.23 -2.73
N VAL A 95 8.47 22.37 -2.69
CA VAL A 95 7.79 21.87 -3.88
C VAL A 95 6.29 22.09 -3.78
N ASP A 96 5.62 22.12 -4.92
CA ASP A 96 4.17 21.99 -5.00
C ASP A 96 3.84 20.58 -5.51
N ILE A 97 2.84 19.93 -4.90
CA ILE A 97 2.46 18.57 -5.22
C ILE A 97 0.95 18.52 -5.49
N ILE A 98 0.57 17.88 -6.59
CA ILE A 98 -0.81 17.53 -6.92
C ILE A 98 -0.91 16.02 -6.99
N LEU A 99 -1.93 15.46 -6.34
CA LEU A 99 -2.23 14.02 -6.37
C LEU A 99 -3.66 13.81 -6.84
N ASN A 100 -3.84 12.87 -7.77
CA ASN A 100 -5.12 12.31 -8.17
C ASN A 100 -5.04 10.79 -8.06
N GLY A 101 -5.69 10.21 -7.06
CA GLY A 101 -5.71 8.78 -6.79
C GLY A 101 -7.08 8.17 -6.98
N LYS A 102 -7.11 6.87 -7.31
CA LYS A 102 -8.35 6.07 -7.35
C LYS A 102 -8.08 4.71 -6.71
N GLU A 103 -8.91 4.39 -5.74
CA GLU A 103 -8.89 3.09 -5.06
C GLU A 103 -10.17 2.33 -5.39
N SER A 104 -10.05 1.07 -5.80
CA SER A 104 -11.18 0.18 -5.99
C SER A 104 -10.75 -1.29 -5.99
N ASN A 105 -11.50 -2.16 -5.34
CA ASN A 105 -11.29 -3.61 -5.35
C ASN A 105 -9.85 -4.02 -4.98
N GLY A 106 -9.25 -3.39 -3.97
CA GLY A 106 -7.88 -3.66 -3.53
C GLY A 106 -6.81 -3.21 -4.53
N LYS A 107 -7.13 -2.31 -5.46
CA LYS A 107 -6.19 -1.66 -6.37
C LYS A 107 -6.14 -0.18 -6.11
N PHE A 108 -4.95 0.39 -6.19
CA PHE A 108 -4.73 1.82 -6.12
C PHE A 108 -3.93 2.31 -7.32
N LYS A 109 -4.47 3.32 -8.00
CA LYS A 109 -3.79 4.04 -9.07
C LYS A 109 -3.67 5.49 -8.67
N ALA A 110 -2.52 6.09 -8.94
CA ALA A 110 -2.31 7.50 -8.65
C ALA A 110 -1.48 8.19 -9.73
N ASP A 111 -1.86 9.43 -10.03
CA ASP A 111 -1.08 10.39 -10.79
C ASP A 111 -0.59 11.46 -9.81
N ILE A 112 0.71 11.70 -9.78
CA ILE A 112 1.37 12.65 -8.87
C ILE A 112 2.19 13.61 -9.72
N GLU A 113 1.96 14.89 -9.55
CA GLU A 113 2.76 15.96 -10.18
C GLU A 113 3.53 16.73 -9.11
N ILE A 114 4.82 16.88 -9.29
CA ILE A 114 5.70 17.63 -8.40
C ILE A 114 6.36 18.75 -9.20
N SER A 115 6.14 19.98 -8.79
CA SER A 115 6.69 21.17 -9.43
C SER A 115 7.55 22.00 -8.46
N LYS A 116 8.24 23.00 -8.97
CA LYS A 116 9.19 23.85 -8.22
C LYS A 116 10.41 23.12 -7.68
N VAL A 117 10.74 21.95 -8.20
CA VAL A 117 11.98 21.26 -7.87
C VAL A 117 13.14 21.95 -8.59
N THR A 118 14.15 22.39 -7.84
CA THR A 118 15.31 23.07 -8.43
C THR A 118 15.99 22.22 -9.50
N GLY A 119 16.20 22.76 -10.68
CA GLY A 119 16.81 22.05 -11.82
C GLY A 119 15.82 21.34 -12.75
N PHE A 120 14.54 21.30 -12.40
CA PHE A 120 13.50 20.63 -13.18
C PHE A 120 12.31 21.54 -13.46
N LYS A 121 11.63 21.33 -14.58
CA LYS A 121 10.35 21.99 -14.89
C LYS A 121 9.24 21.36 -14.08
N ASN A 122 9.16 20.04 -14.14
CA ASN A 122 8.23 19.22 -13.36
C ASN A 122 8.74 17.77 -13.27
N ILE A 123 8.18 17.05 -12.33
CA ILE A 123 8.32 15.61 -12.18
C ILE A 123 6.90 15.07 -12.14
N SER A 124 6.57 14.11 -13.01
CA SER A 124 5.31 13.38 -12.96
C SER A 124 5.57 11.92 -12.58
N ALA A 125 4.73 11.37 -11.74
CA ALA A 125 4.80 9.98 -11.37
C ALA A 125 3.41 9.34 -11.50
N THR A 126 3.35 8.15 -12.09
CA THR A 126 2.14 7.33 -12.14
C THR A 126 2.39 6.04 -11.37
N PHE A 127 1.43 5.63 -10.58
CA PHE A 127 1.48 4.42 -9.77
C PHE A 127 0.32 3.51 -10.10
N ASP A 128 0.58 2.21 -10.25
CA ASP A 128 -0.44 1.16 -10.39
C ASP A 128 -0.08 -0.01 -9.47
N GLY A 129 -0.82 -0.17 -8.38
CA GLY A 129 -0.53 -1.15 -7.36
C GLY A 129 -1.75 -1.88 -6.82
N THR A 130 -1.47 -2.98 -6.16
CA THR A 130 -2.45 -3.80 -5.46
C THR A 130 -2.19 -3.80 -3.97
N GLU A 131 -3.24 -3.99 -3.18
CA GLU A 131 -3.14 -4.10 -1.73
C GLU A 131 -2.05 -5.09 -1.34
N TYR A 132 -1.19 -4.64 -0.45
CA TYR A 132 -0.02 -5.38 0.02
C TYR A 132 -0.03 -5.44 1.54
N ASN A 133 -0.12 -6.64 2.06
CA ASN A 133 0.02 -6.88 3.49
C ASN A 133 1.44 -7.41 3.78
N PRO A 134 2.33 -6.58 4.39
CA PRO A 134 3.70 -6.98 4.67
C PRO A 134 3.82 -8.08 5.74
N THR A 135 2.76 -8.39 6.47
CA THR A 135 2.75 -9.42 7.52
C THR A 135 2.69 -10.84 6.95
N GLY A 136 3.62 -11.17 6.04
CA GLY A 136 4.13 -12.53 5.75
C GLY A 136 3.16 -13.71 5.54
N ILE A 137 1.86 -13.48 5.56
CA ILE A 137 0.86 -14.47 5.12
C ILE A 137 0.29 -13.97 3.79
N SER A 138 1.15 -13.88 2.78
CA SER A 138 0.66 -13.81 1.41
C SER A 138 -0.24 -15.02 1.20
N ASN A 139 -1.43 -14.78 0.63
CA ASN A 139 -2.31 -15.84 0.17
C ASN A 139 -1.49 -16.78 -0.70
N LEU A 140 -1.02 -17.87 -0.11
CA LEU A 140 -0.50 -18.97 -0.90
C LEU A 140 -1.58 -19.30 -1.92
N PRO A 141 -1.23 -19.48 -3.21
CA PRO A 141 -2.21 -19.85 -4.21
C PRO A 141 -2.96 -21.04 -3.66
N VAL A 142 -4.27 -20.88 -3.48
CA VAL A 142 -5.15 -21.97 -3.08
C VAL A 142 -5.19 -22.91 -4.28
N ASN A 143 -4.25 -23.85 -4.34
CA ASN A 143 -4.43 -25.00 -5.18
C ASN A 143 -5.70 -25.67 -4.69
N ASN A 144 -6.76 -25.55 -5.51
CA ASN A 144 -8.04 -26.22 -5.34
C ASN A 144 -7.91 -27.73 -5.54
N ASP A 145 -6.86 -28.32 -4.98
CA ASP A 145 -6.77 -29.74 -4.89
C ASP A 145 -7.52 -30.19 -3.65
N ASN A 146 -8.68 -30.79 -3.88
CA ASN A 146 -9.44 -31.56 -2.92
C ASN A 146 -8.51 -32.32 -2.03
N LYS A 147 -8.46 -32.02 -0.67
CA LYS A 147 -8.05 -32.90 0.11
C LYS A 147 -7.62 -32.82 1.45
N LYS A 148 -7.34 -33.82 1.98
CA LYS A 148 -6.87 -34.28 3.30
C LYS A 148 -6.65 -33.14 4.31
N GLU A 149 -7.45 -33.20 5.34
CA GLU A 149 -7.24 -32.47 6.58
C GLU A 149 -5.85 -32.85 7.14
N GLU A 150 -4.97 -31.90 7.33
CA GLU A 150 -3.70 -32.11 8.00
C GLU A 150 -3.78 -31.52 9.41
N ILE A 151 -3.39 -32.32 10.39
CA ILE A 151 -3.45 -31.94 11.80
C ILE A 151 -2.02 -31.72 12.31
N PHE A 152 -1.81 -30.59 12.99
CA PHE A 152 -0.52 -30.23 13.58
C PHE A 152 -0.70 -29.96 15.08
N ASN A 153 0.30 -30.31 15.88
CA ASN A 153 0.36 -29.88 17.26
C ASN A 153 0.75 -28.38 17.35
N LEU A 154 0.78 -27.83 18.55
CA LEU A 154 1.14 -26.41 18.76
C LEU A 154 2.62 -26.12 18.49
N GLN A 155 3.46 -27.14 18.37
CA GLN A 155 4.87 -27.02 17.97
C GLN A 155 5.05 -27.06 16.44
N GLY A 156 3.95 -27.15 15.67
CA GLY A 156 3.99 -27.22 14.21
C GLY A 156 4.33 -28.60 13.63
N GLN A 157 4.41 -29.64 14.46
CA GLN A 157 4.66 -31.02 13.99
C GLN A 157 3.33 -31.63 13.53
N ARG A 158 3.36 -32.30 12.38
CA ARG A 158 2.22 -33.02 11.84
C ARG A 158 1.95 -34.26 12.70
N ILE A 159 0.70 -34.44 13.09
CA ILE A 159 0.22 -35.59 13.86
C ILE A 159 -0.88 -36.31 13.09
N SER A 160 -0.98 -37.62 13.27
CA SER A 160 -1.98 -38.44 12.61
C SER A 160 -3.37 -38.33 13.25
N GLU A 161 -3.40 -38.13 14.56
CA GLU A 161 -4.63 -38.02 15.34
C GLU A 161 -4.48 -37.03 16.49
N ALA A 162 -5.56 -36.36 16.85
CA ALA A 162 -5.64 -35.51 18.02
C ALA A 162 -6.37 -36.22 19.14
N LYS A 163 -5.88 -36.15 20.35
CA LYS A 163 -6.54 -36.70 21.56
C LYS A 163 -7.70 -35.80 21.98
N SER A 164 -8.69 -36.35 22.64
CA SER A 164 -9.82 -35.60 23.20
C SER A 164 -9.30 -34.50 24.16
N GLY A 165 -9.79 -33.29 23.98
CA GLY A 165 -9.35 -32.10 24.73
C GLY A 165 -8.02 -31.47 24.26
N GLN A 166 -7.35 -32.05 23.26
CA GLN A 166 -6.11 -31.51 22.72
C GLN A 166 -6.36 -30.33 21.78
N VAL A 167 -5.60 -29.24 21.99
CA VAL A 167 -5.58 -28.10 21.07
C VAL A 167 -4.67 -28.42 19.91
N VAL A 168 -5.19 -28.34 18.69
CA VAL A 168 -4.47 -28.63 17.45
C VAL A 168 -4.72 -27.57 16.39
N ILE A 169 -3.86 -27.50 15.38
CA ILE A 169 -4.05 -26.69 14.19
C ILE A 169 -4.48 -27.63 13.06
N VAL A 170 -5.67 -27.40 12.54
CA VAL A 170 -6.20 -28.15 11.39
C VAL A 170 -6.02 -27.31 10.13
N LYS A 171 -5.31 -27.86 9.13
CA LYS A 171 -5.12 -27.23 7.83
C LYS A 171 -5.96 -27.97 6.79
N LYS A 172 -6.87 -27.24 6.14
CA LYS A 172 -7.75 -27.75 5.09
C LYS A 172 -7.96 -26.70 4.01
N GLY A 173 -7.72 -27.05 2.74
CA GLY A 173 -7.91 -26.12 1.61
C GLY A 173 -7.12 -24.82 1.73
N GLY A 174 -5.88 -24.88 2.23
CA GLY A 174 -5.03 -23.69 2.42
C GLY A 174 -5.34 -22.86 3.67
N LYS A 175 -6.43 -23.13 4.38
CA LYS A 175 -6.78 -22.45 5.63
C LYS A 175 -6.31 -23.26 6.83
N ALA A 176 -5.76 -22.58 7.84
CA ALA A 176 -5.37 -23.19 9.11
C ALA A 176 -6.26 -22.63 10.24
N VAL A 177 -6.85 -23.51 11.02
CA VAL A 177 -7.74 -23.15 12.12
C VAL A 177 -7.27 -23.86 13.39
N LYS A 178 -7.23 -23.15 14.51
CA LYS A 178 -6.98 -23.71 15.84
C LYS A 178 -8.28 -24.34 16.36
N VAL A 179 -8.24 -25.61 16.71
CA VAL A 179 -9.41 -26.40 17.15
C VAL A 179 -9.07 -27.14 18.42
N VAL A 180 -10.06 -27.31 19.29
CA VAL A 180 -10.01 -28.27 20.39
C VAL A 180 -10.76 -29.54 19.94
N LYS A 181 -10.10 -30.67 19.96
CA LYS A 181 -10.69 -31.96 19.54
C LYS A 181 -11.33 -32.70 20.73
#